data_e44ef3ef92d2a9f5d0cfeee0b5849afa
#
_entry.id   e44ef3ef92d2a9f5d0cfeee0b5849afa
#
_cell.length_a   1.000
_cell.length_b   1.000
_cell.length_c   1.000
_cell.angle_alpha   90.00
_cell.angle_beta   90.00
_cell.angle_gamma   90.00
#
_symmetry.space_group_name_H-M   'P 1'
#
loop_
_entity.id
_entity.type
_entity.pdbx_description
1 polymer ?
#
loop_
_entity_poly.entity_id
_entity_poly.type
_entity_poly.pdbx_seq_one_letter_code
_entity_poly.pdbx_strand_id
1 'polypeptide(L)'
;MSRRKQIQSKEQFDAGLELERAGDSAAALKRYQQASRTDPTNSHAWNRQMVLLRKAKSKEDEIKLIQKAIAEYRKAYETKQQDWMKENKAKAESTRELAQVLGLLESTGFPKNIDTTIEKWQTRLYLLEYRVKNARKKKTSSKKPVSKSSKSTTAATKKPKQNASTKPRLNKKQ
;
A
#
# COMPACT_ATOMS: atom_id res chain seq x y z
N MET A 1 -9.20 23.50 8.08
CA MET A 1 -10.06 22.83 7.06
C MET A 1 -11.53 22.98 7.40
N SER A 2 -12.38 23.28 6.41
CA SER A 2 -13.83 23.47 6.63
C SER A 2 -14.53 22.15 6.90
N ARG A 3 -15.42 22.11 7.93
CA ARG A 3 -16.31 20.97 8.26
C ARG A 3 -17.08 20.46 7.04
N ARG A 4 -17.48 21.36 6.14
CA ARG A 4 -18.16 21.02 4.88
C ARG A 4 -17.33 20.08 3.99
N LYS A 5 -16.01 20.31 3.87
CA LYS A 5 -15.11 19.44 3.09
C LYS A 5 -15.00 18.04 3.70
N GLN A 6 -15.01 17.94 5.03
CA GLN A 6 -14.96 16.64 5.71
C GLN A 6 -16.24 15.83 5.45
N ILE A 7 -17.42 16.48 5.54
CA ILE A 7 -18.71 15.84 5.23
C ILE A 7 -18.73 15.36 3.78
N GLN A 8 -18.38 16.23 2.84
CA GLN A 8 -18.34 15.90 1.42
C GLN A 8 -17.37 14.74 1.12
N SER A 9 -16.18 14.73 1.76
CA SER A 9 -15.23 13.62 1.62
C SER A 9 -15.80 12.31 2.14
N LYS A 10 -16.53 12.36 3.26
CA LYS A 10 -17.21 11.18 3.80
C LYS A 10 -18.28 10.66 2.87
N GLU A 11 -19.14 11.51 2.34
CA GLU A 11 -20.18 11.13 1.36
C GLU A 11 -19.58 10.45 0.13
N GLN A 12 -18.49 11.03 -0.42
CA GLN A 12 -17.79 10.44 -1.55
C GLN A 12 -17.16 9.09 -1.20
N PHE A 13 -16.65 8.94 0.02
CA PHE A 13 -16.09 7.69 0.51
C PHE A 13 -17.19 6.61 0.64
N ASP A 14 -18.32 6.95 1.23
CA ASP A 14 -19.45 6.04 1.42
C ASP A 14 -20.02 5.59 0.06
N ALA A 15 -20.19 6.51 -0.90
CA ALA A 15 -20.56 6.17 -2.28
C ALA A 15 -19.54 5.24 -2.96
N GLY A 16 -18.25 5.42 -2.66
CA GLY A 16 -17.20 4.51 -3.12
C GLY A 16 -17.33 3.11 -2.53
N LEU A 17 -17.72 2.98 -1.26
CA LEU A 17 -17.96 1.68 -0.62
C LEU A 17 -19.13 0.92 -1.26
N GLU A 18 -20.21 1.63 -1.60
CA GLU A 18 -21.37 1.03 -2.28
C GLU A 18 -20.98 0.49 -3.67
N LEU A 19 -20.24 1.27 -4.46
CA LEU A 19 -19.74 0.83 -5.76
C LEU A 19 -18.78 -0.37 -5.64
N GLU A 20 -17.91 -0.39 -4.62
CA GLU A 20 -17.03 -1.54 -4.37
C GLU A 20 -17.83 -2.79 -4.00
N ARG A 21 -18.93 -2.67 -3.22
CA ARG A 21 -19.85 -3.78 -2.90
C ARG A 21 -20.60 -4.27 -4.13
N ALA A 22 -20.94 -3.37 -5.04
CA ALA A 22 -21.55 -3.71 -6.33
C ALA A 22 -20.57 -4.34 -7.33
N GLY A 23 -19.26 -4.41 -6.99
CA GLY A 23 -18.23 -4.98 -7.84
C GLY A 23 -17.57 -4.00 -8.82
N ASP A 24 -18.05 -2.76 -8.90
CA ASP A 24 -17.45 -1.73 -9.76
C ASP A 24 -16.25 -1.07 -9.09
N SER A 25 -15.12 -1.77 -9.12
CA SER A 25 -13.86 -1.29 -8.53
C SER A 25 -13.29 -0.06 -9.22
N ALA A 26 -13.61 0.16 -10.51
CA ALA A 26 -13.10 1.30 -11.26
C ALA A 26 -13.83 2.59 -10.87
N ALA A 27 -15.16 2.56 -10.76
CA ALA A 27 -15.95 3.69 -10.27
C ALA A 27 -15.67 3.96 -8.78
N ALA A 28 -15.55 2.92 -7.96
CA ALA A 28 -15.18 3.03 -6.56
C ALA A 28 -13.84 3.76 -6.38
N LEU A 29 -12.82 3.40 -7.19
CA LEU A 29 -11.51 4.06 -7.15
C LEU A 29 -11.62 5.56 -7.45
N LYS A 30 -12.42 5.95 -8.44
CA LYS A 30 -12.66 7.37 -8.75
C LYS A 30 -13.30 8.13 -7.58
N ARG A 31 -14.28 7.53 -6.90
CA ARG A 31 -14.91 8.11 -5.70
C ARG A 31 -13.94 8.26 -4.54
N TYR A 32 -13.12 7.26 -4.26
CA TYR A 32 -12.09 7.35 -3.24
C TYR A 32 -11.02 8.41 -3.57
N GLN A 33 -10.66 8.57 -4.85
CA GLN A 33 -9.78 9.65 -5.29
C GLN A 33 -10.40 11.04 -5.07
N GLN A 34 -11.69 11.20 -5.33
CA GLN A 34 -12.40 12.45 -5.05
C GLN A 34 -12.44 12.72 -3.54
N ALA A 35 -12.74 11.72 -2.72
CA ALA A 35 -12.75 11.84 -1.27
C ALA A 35 -11.39 12.30 -0.73
N SER A 36 -10.29 11.68 -1.16
CA SER A 36 -8.94 12.04 -0.72
C SER A 36 -8.45 13.40 -1.26
N ARG A 37 -8.96 13.87 -2.41
CA ARG A 37 -8.70 15.23 -2.91
C ARG A 37 -9.46 16.29 -2.11
N THR A 38 -10.70 16.00 -1.73
CA THR A 38 -11.56 16.90 -0.95
C THR A 38 -11.05 17.06 0.47
N ASP A 39 -10.65 15.96 1.09
CA ASP A 39 -10.02 15.93 2.42
C ASP A 39 -8.81 14.98 2.42
N PRO A 40 -7.59 15.51 2.25
CA PRO A 40 -6.38 14.69 2.30
C PRO A 40 -6.13 14.02 3.66
N THR A 41 -6.79 14.47 4.75
CA THR A 41 -6.68 13.83 6.07
C THR A 41 -7.59 12.61 6.22
N ASN A 42 -8.42 12.30 5.21
CA ASN A 42 -9.23 11.08 5.19
C ASN A 42 -8.37 9.86 4.86
N SER A 43 -7.75 9.27 5.88
CA SER A 43 -6.90 8.09 5.75
C SER A 43 -7.64 6.85 5.21
N HIS A 44 -8.94 6.75 5.46
CA HIS A 44 -9.77 5.64 4.95
C HIS A 44 -9.85 5.65 3.43
N ALA A 45 -10.03 6.83 2.82
CA ALA A 45 -10.07 6.97 1.36
C ALA A 45 -8.73 6.56 0.72
N TRP A 46 -7.59 6.95 1.28
CA TRP A 46 -6.27 6.52 0.84
C TRP A 46 -6.08 5.01 0.96
N ASN A 47 -6.44 4.44 2.11
CA ASN A 47 -6.30 3.01 2.36
C ASN A 47 -7.12 2.16 1.37
N ARG A 48 -8.36 2.58 1.06
CA ARG A 48 -9.19 1.85 0.08
C ARG A 48 -8.62 1.89 -1.33
N GLN A 49 -8.09 3.03 -1.77
CA GLN A 49 -7.37 3.12 -3.05
C GLN A 49 -6.19 2.15 -3.10
N MET A 50 -5.36 2.11 -2.04
CA MET A 50 -4.24 1.16 -1.95
C MET A 50 -4.70 -0.30 -2.02
N VAL A 51 -5.82 -0.64 -1.36
CA VAL A 51 -6.40 -1.99 -1.41
C VAL A 51 -6.85 -2.36 -2.83
N LEU A 52 -7.51 -1.44 -3.55
CA LEU A 52 -7.95 -1.68 -4.93
C LEU A 52 -6.77 -1.86 -5.88
N LEU A 53 -5.74 -1.03 -5.80
CA LEU A 53 -4.53 -1.18 -6.61
C LEU A 53 -3.80 -2.49 -6.32
N ARG A 54 -3.83 -2.96 -5.06
CA ARG A 54 -3.29 -4.27 -4.68
C ARG A 54 -4.07 -5.42 -5.29
N LYS A 55 -5.40 -5.35 -5.30
CA LYS A 55 -6.26 -6.33 -5.97
C LYS A 55 -5.97 -6.37 -7.47
N ALA A 56 -5.72 -5.22 -8.09
CA ALA A 56 -5.30 -5.09 -9.49
C ALA A 56 -3.84 -5.52 -9.75
N LYS A 57 -3.08 -5.93 -8.71
CA LYS A 57 -1.66 -6.33 -8.79
C LYS A 57 -0.71 -5.26 -9.32
N SER A 58 -1.11 -3.99 -9.34
CA SER A 58 -0.30 -2.85 -9.78
C SER A 58 0.58 -2.32 -8.66
N LYS A 59 1.74 -2.96 -8.45
CA LYS A 59 2.67 -2.59 -7.37
C LYS A 59 3.28 -1.21 -7.55
N GLU A 60 3.59 -0.84 -8.79
CA GLU A 60 4.22 0.45 -9.09
C GLU A 60 3.25 1.62 -8.86
N ASP A 61 1.98 1.46 -9.23
CA ASP A 61 0.96 2.48 -8.97
C ASP A 61 0.62 2.56 -7.48
N GLU A 62 0.65 1.42 -6.75
CA GLU A 62 0.48 1.42 -5.30
C GLU A 62 1.62 2.19 -4.61
N ILE A 63 2.88 2.03 -5.04
CA ILE A 63 4.04 2.78 -4.54
C ILE A 63 3.84 4.29 -4.75
N LYS A 64 3.51 4.71 -5.98
CA LYS A 64 3.26 6.12 -6.31
C LYS A 64 2.11 6.71 -5.47
N LEU A 65 1.05 5.93 -5.30
CA LEU A 65 -0.10 6.36 -4.49
C LEU A 65 0.28 6.53 -3.02
N ILE A 66 1.06 5.60 -2.43
CA ILE A 66 1.50 5.71 -1.03
C ILE A 66 2.39 6.93 -0.83
N GLN A 67 3.35 7.17 -1.73
CA GLN A 67 4.22 8.34 -1.68
C GLN A 67 3.41 9.64 -1.73
N LYS A 68 2.44 9.71 -2.63
CA LYS A 68 1.51 10.83 -2.73
C LYS A 68 0.67 11.00 -1.47
N ALA A 69 0.12 9.90 -0.95
CA ALA A 69 -0.72 9.92 0.25
C ALA A 69 0.06 10.47 1.46
N ILE A 70 1.31 10.04 1.67
CA ILE A 70 2.16 10.52 2.76
C ILE A 70 2.41 12.02 2.62
N ALA A 71 2.74 12.51 1.42
CA ALA A 71 3.03 13.92 1.17
C ALA A 71 1.80 14.81 1.41
N GLU A 72 0.66 14.46 0.80
CA GLU A 72 -0.58 15.23 0.89
C GLU A 72 -1.17 15.20 2.32
N TYR A 73 -1.15 14.03 2.97
CA TYR A 73 -1.63 13.89 4.34
C TYR A 73 -0.80 14.72 5.30
N ARG A 74 0.54 14.65 5.22
CA ARG A 74 1.45 15.45 6.07
C ARG A 74 1.21 16.93 5.89
N LYS A 75 1.17 17.41 4.64
CA LYS A 75 0.92 18.82 4.32
C LYS A 75 -0.42 19.30 4.88
N ALA A 76 -1.48 18.51 4.71
CA ALA A 76 -2.80 18.87 5.23
C ALA A 76 -2.85 18.87 6.76
N TYR A 77 -2.15 17.95 7.40
CA TYR A 77 -2.04 17.85 8.85
C TYR A 77 -1.28 19.07 9.42
N GLU A 78 -0.14 19.42 8.83
CA GLU A 78 0.65 20.61 9.19
C GLU A 78 -0.16 21.89 9.05
N THR A 79 -0.89 22.06 7.94
CA THR A 79 -1.77 23.19 7.72
C THR A 79 -2.86 23.28 8.79
N LYS A 80 -3.52 22.16 9.10
CA LYS A 80 -4.55 22.10 10.14
C LYS A 80 -3.99 22.47 11.51
N GLN A 81 -2.78 22.04 11.81
CA GLN A 81 -2.11 22.34 13.07
C GLN A 81 -1.70 23.81 13.16
N GLN A 82 -1.19 24.39 12.05
CA GLN A 82 -0.91 25.82 11.97
C GLN A 82 -2.17 26.67 12.16
N ASP A 83 -3.27 26.30 11.50
CA ASP A 83 -4.56 26.98 11.65
C ASP A 83 -5.02 26.94 13.12
N TRP A 84 -4.94 25.77 13.76
CA TRP A 84 -5.29 25.60 15.17
C TRP A 84 -4.41 26.45 16.09
N MET A 85 -3.09 26.50 15.85
CA MET A 85 -2.17 27.34 16.64
C MET A 85 -2.46 28.83 16.49
N LYS A 86 -2.87 29.28 15.30
CA LYS A 86 -3.26 30.67 15.07
C LYS A 86 -4.54 31.04 15.84
N GLU A 87 -5.54 30.14 15.80
CA GLU A 87 -6.83 30.33 16.46
C GLU A 87 -6.71 30.26 18.00
N ASN A 88 -5.76 29.47 18.53
CA ASN A 88 -5.60 29.20 19.96
C ASN A 88 -4.24 29.66 20.51
N LYS A 89 -3.76 30.81 20.10
CA LYS A 89 -2.40 31.29 20.36
C LYS A 89 -2.01 31.22 21.86
N ALA A 90 -2.83 31.73 22.75
CA ALA A 90 -2.56 31.72 24.20
C ALA A 90 -2.44 30.30 24.79
N LYS A 91 -3.30 29.38 24.34
CA LYS A 91 -3.24 27.95 24.76
C LYS A 91 -2.04 27.26 24.17
N ALA A 92 -1.68 27.58 22.92
CA ALA A 92 -0.54 27.00 22.24
C ALA A 92 0.78 27.40 22.90
N GLU A 93 0.92 28.66 23.34
CA GLU A 93 2.10 29.18 24.05
C GLU A 93 2.30 28.49 25.40
N SER A 94 1.25 28.39 26.22
CA SER A 94 1.35 27.75 27.56
C SER A 94 1.67 26.26 27.49
N THR A 95 1.16 25.56 26.47
CA THR A 95 1.44 24.11 26.27
C THR A 95 2.76 23.86 25.58
N ARG A 96 3.28 24.81 24.81
CA ARG A 96 4.52 24.67 24.04
C ARG A 96 5.75 24.51 24.93
N GLU A 97 5.86 25.32 25.98
CA GLU A 97 6.98 25.25 26.95
C GLU A 97 7.01 23.87 27.62
N LEU A 98 5.85 23.38 28.08
CA LEU A 98 5.73 22.07 28.68
C LEU A 98 6.08 20.95 27.66
N ALA A 99 5.56 21.02 26.44
CA ALA A 99 5.83 20.05 25.40
C ALA A 99 7.32 20.05 24.98
N GLN A 100 7.98 21.20 25.01
CA GLN A 100 9.41 21.32 24.74
C GLN A 100 10.26 20.66 25.84
N VAL A 101 9.94 20.94 27.12
CA VAL A 101 10.60 20.32 28.28
C VAL A 101 10.44 18.78 28.26
N LEU A 102 9.26 18.29 27.87
CA LEU A 102 8.98 16.87 27.74
C LEU A 102 9.57 16.24 26.47
N GLY A 103 10.23 17.00 25.59
CA GLY A 103 10.82 16.50 24.37
C GLY A 103 9.79 16.00 23.33
N LEU A 104 8.55 16.47 23.43
CA LEU A 104 7.42 16.09 22.55
C LEU A 104 7.37 16.90 21.26
N LEU A 105 8.22 17.92 21.11
CA LEU A 105 8.30 18.73 19.89
C LEU A 105 9.52 18.33 19.05
N GLU A 106 9.33 18.38 17.73
CA GLU A 106 10.43 18.34 16.76
C GLU A 106 11.21 19.68 16.76
N SER A 107 12.36 19.70 16.11
CA SER A 107 13.14 20.93 15.87
C SER A 107 12.35 22.02 15.14
N THR A 108 11.35 21.63 14.37
CA THR A 108 10.40 22.49 13.65
C THR A 108 9.32 23.10 14.56
N GLY A 109 9.25 22.69 15.84
CA GLY A 109 8.22 23.10 16.79
C GLY A 109 6.87 22.38 16.62
N PHE A 110 6.81 21.37 15.77
CA PHE A 110 5.63 20.47 15.64
C PHE A 110 5.71 19.30 16.61
N PRO A 111 4.55 18.77 17.07
CA PRO A 111 4.54 17.58 17.90
C PRO A 111 5.21 16.40 17.19
N LYS A 112 6.07 15.68 17.92
CA LYS A 112 6.70 14.43 17.47
C LYS A 112 5.70 13.29 17.25
N ASN A 113 4.44 13.50 17.58
CA ASN A 113 3.42 12.47 17.45
C ASN A 113 3.13 12.23 15.97
N ILE A 114 3.95 11.37 15.37
CA ILE A 114 3.75 10.87 14.02
C ILE A 114 2.45 10.07 14.08
N ASP A 115 1.47 10.51 13.31
CA ASP A 115 0.24 9.76 13.11
C ASP A 115 0.61 8.32 12.71
N THR A 116 0.17 7.35 13.50
CA THR A 116 0.42 5.91 13.26
C THR A 116 0.03 5.47 11.84
N THR A 117 -0.81 6.25 11.17
CA THR A 117 -1.20 6.08 9.77
C THR A 117 -0.01 6.28 8.83
N ILE A 118 0.78 7.33 9.04
CA ILE A 118 1.98 7.61 8.23
C ILE A 118 3.01 6.50 8.41
N GLU A 119 3.25 6.06 9.64
CA GLU A 119 4.20 4.97 9.93
C GLU A 119 3.80 3.66 9.22
N LYS A 120 2.50 3.31 9.27
CA LYS A 120 1.97 2.15 8.56
C LYS A 120 2.18 2.25 7.05
N TRP A 121 1.98 3.43 6.47
CA TRP A 121 2.20 3.66 5.04
C TRP A 121 3.68 3.62 4.67
N GLN A 122 4.57 4.19 5.49
CA GLN A 122 6.03 4.12 5.28
C GLN A 122 6.54 2.68 5.35
N THR A 123 6.12 1.92 6.36
CA THR A 123 6.47 0.50 6.48
C THR A 123 6.02 -0.29 5.24
N ARG A 124 4.80 -0.03 4.79
CA ARG A 124 4.29 -0.69 3.59
C ARG A 124 5.04 -0.29 2.33
N LEU A 125 5.35 0.99 2.16
CA LEU A 125 6.14 1.50 1.05
C LEU A 125 7.50 0.79 0.97
N TYR A 126 8.22 0.75 2.09
CA TYR A 126 9.50 0.06 2.19
C TYR A 126 9.40 -1.42 1.75
N LEU A 127 8.41 -2.14 2.25
CA LEU A 127 8.21 -3.54 1.89
C LEU A 127 7.88 -3.75 0.41
N LEU A 128 7.11 -2.85 -0.20
CA LEU A 128 6.78 -2.91 -1.63
C LEU A 128 7.99 -2.61 -2.50
N GLU A 129 8.75 -1.57 -2.21
CA GLU A 129 9.97 -1.21 -2.92
C GLU A 129 11.01 -2.34 -2.84
N TYR A 130 11.19 -2.93 -1.66
CA TYR A 130 12.06 -4.08 -1.48
C TYR A 130 11.65 -5.26 -2.37
N ARG A 131 10.35 -5.59 -2.43
CA ARG A 131 9.82 -6.68 -3.27
C ARG A 131 10.01 -6.40 -4.76
N VAL A 132 9.78 -5.16 -5.22
CA VAL A 132 9.97 -4.77 -6.62
C VAL A 132 11.44 -4.86 -7.00
N LYS A 133 12.35 -4.33 -6.15
CA LYS A 133 13.80 -4.38 -6.36
C LYS A 133 14.33 -5.81 -6.46
N ASN A 134 13.86 -6.71 -5.58
CA ASN A 134 14.32 -8.09 -5.59
C ASN A 134 13.68 -8.93 -6.72
N ALA A 135 12.47 -8.62 -7.15
CA ALA A 135 11.85 -9.25 -8.32
C ALA A 135 12.62 -8.91 -9.61
N ARG A 136 13.14 -7.68 -9.73
CA ARG A 136 13.99 -7.27 -10.85
C ARG A 136 15.34 -8.00 -10.85
N LYS A 137 15.98 -8.15 -9.66
CA LYS A 137 17.24 -8.90 -9.53
C LYS A 137 17.08 -10.38 -9.95
N LYS A 138 15.99 -11.05 -9.57
CA LYS A 138 15.73 -12.44 -9.98
C LYS A 138 15.55 -12.57 -11.50
N LYS A 139 14.89 -11.61 -12.18
CA LYS A 139 14.74 -11.63 -13.64
C LYS A 139 16.05 -11.42 -14.40
N THR A 140 16.99 -10.65 -13.87
CA THR A 140 18.30 -10.43 -14.49
C THR A 140 19.24 -11.62 -14.28
N SER A 141 19.17 -12.30 -13.14
CA SER A 141 20.01 -13.48 -12.85
C SER A 141 19.59 -14.74 -13.64
N SER A 142 18.33 -14.83 -14.06
CA SER A 142 17.84 -15.97 -14.87
C SER A 142 18.12 -15.86 -16.37
N LYS A 143 18.72 -14.75 -16.83
CA LYS A 143 19.14 -14.53 -18.24
C LYS A 143 20.64 -14.77 -18.49
N LYS A 144 21.29 -15.68 -17.76
CA LYS A 144 22.61 -16.15 -18.19
C LYS A 144 22.41 -17.03 -19.41
N PRO A 145 23.07 -16.75 -20.55
CA PRO A 145 22.98 -17.61 -21.73
C PRO A 145 23.62 -18.95 -21.40
N VAL A 146 22.86 -20.02 -21.59
CA VAL A 146 23.39 -21.39 -21.64
C VAL A 146 24.32 -21.42 -22.86
N SER A 147 25.63 -21.39 -22.62
CA SER A 147 26.62 -21.69 -23.63
C SER A 147 26.39 -23.11 -24.13
N LYS A 148 26.02 -23.21 -25.40
CA LYS A 148 26.03 -24.45 -26.17
C LYS A 148 27.45 -24.99 -26.19
N SER A 149 27.73 -26.01 -25.44
CA SER A 149 28.92 -26.83 -25.63
C SER A 149 28.50 -28.09 -26.39
N SER A 150 29.21 -28.28 -27.47
CA SER A 150 29.10 -29.24 -28.54
C SER A 150 29.20 -30.69 -28.09
N LYS A 151 28.40 -31.50 -28.82
CA LYS A 151 28.58 -32.89 -29.30
C LYS A 151 29.74 -33.71 -28.72
N SER A 152 29.44 -34.86 -28.21
CA SER A 152 30.12 -36.10 -28.66
C SER A 152 29.16 -37.29 -28.54
N THR A 153 29.08 -37.98 -29.65
CA THR A 153 28.48 -39.25 -29.98
C THR A 153 29.05 -40.43 -29.16
N THR A 154 28.25 -41.37 -28.69
CA THR A 154 28.41 -42.82 -28.96
C THR A 154 27.30 -43.63 -28.29
N ALA A 155 26.56 -44.34 -29.15
CA ALA A 155 26.19 -45.75 -29.23
C ALA A 155 25.53 -46.49 -28.03
N ALA A 156 24.27 -46.80 -28.28
CA ALA A 156 23.64 -48.13 -28.16
C ALA A 156 23.79 -48.97 -26.87
N THR A 157 22.66 -49.33 -26.23
CA THR A 157 22.25 -50.76 -26.02
C THR A 157 20.88 -50.85 -25.34
N LYS A 158 19.93 -51.45 -26.05
CA LYS A 158 18.84 -52.40 -25.71
C LYS A 158 18.15 -52.36 -24.33
N LYS A 159 16.79 -52.32 -24.47
CA LYS A 159 15.66 -52.76 -23.60
C LYS A 159 15.90 -54.09 -22.84
N PRO A 160 15.07 -54.48 -21.84
CA PRO A 160 13.63 -54.64 -21.98
C PRO A 160 12.72 -54.35 -20.78
N LYS A 161 11.45 -54.18 -21.10
CA LYS A 161 10.16 -54.48 -20.48
C LYS A 161 10.11 -55.19 -19.11
N GLN A 162 9.17 -54.76 -18.22
CA GLN A 162 7.99 -55.51 -17.76
C GLN A 162 7.29 -54.78 -16.62
N ASN A 163 6.01 -54.58 -16.80
CA ASN A 163 4.78 -55.09 -16.16
C ASN A 163 4.40 -54.37 -14.85
N ALA A 164 3.32 -53.63 -14.91
CA ALA A 164 1.93 -54.02 -14.60
C ALA A 164 1.67 -54.39 -13.12
N SER A 165 0.87 -53.63 -12.40
CA SER A 165 -0.26 -54.13 -11.62
C SER A 165 -0.95 -53.02 -10.82
N THR A 166 -2.17 -52.71 -11.16
CA THR A 166 -3.43 -52.91 -10.42
C THR A 166 -3.75 -51.91 -9.31
N LYS A 167 -4.86 -51.18 -9.58
CA LYS A 167 -5.76 -50.52 -8.61
C LYS A 167 -6.31 -51.51 -7.57
N PRO A 168 -6.84 -51.02 -6.43
CA PRO A 168 -8.31 -50.86 -6.44
C PRO A 168 -8.84 -49.56 -5.75
N ARG A 169 -9.99 -49.17 -6.27
CA ARG A 169 -11.02 -48.33 -5.70
C ARG A 169 -11.55 -48.89 -4.38
N LEU A 170 -11.85 -48.04 -3.41
CA LEU A 170 -12.89 -48.34 -2.44
C LEU A 170 -13.77 -47.12 -2.20
N ASN A 171 -15.03 -47.25 -2.64
CA ASN A 171 -16.20 -46.52 -2.21
C ASN A 171 -16.61 -46.94 -0.80
N LYS A 172 -17.17 -46.01 0.01
CA LYS A 172 -18.34 -46.16 0.89
C LYS A 172 -18.50 -44.78 1.54
N LYS A 173 -19.61 -44.01 1.27
CA LYS A 173 -20.97 -44.09 1.83
C LYS A 173 -20.96 -44.24 3.38
N GLN A 174 -21.18 -43.16 4.06
CA GLN A 174 -22.42 -42.88 4.86
C GLN A 174 -22.43 -41.38 5.12
#